data_f9e7d2fd462e5144da250a60c328526e
#
_entry.id   f9e7d2fd462e5144da250a60c328526e
#
_cell.length_a   1.000
_cell.length_b   1.000
_cell.length_c   1.000
_cell.angle_alpha   90.00
_cell.angle_beta   90.00
_cell.angle_gamma   90.00
#
_symmetry.space_group_name_H-M   'P 1'
#
loop_
_entity.id
_entity.type
_entity.pdbx_description
1 polymer ?
#
loop_
_entity_poly.entity_id
_entity_poly.type
_entity_poly.pdbx_seq_one_letter_code
_entity_poly.pdbx_strand_id
1 'polypeptide(L)'
;KMKNILFTLIILLLSHASLGAEKNVKRIYEGKEDSKITILVYESLTCSHCAKFHSEVYPDLKKNFIDKGYVKLEYRNFPLDLAAFNAAKAAHCKSENGVAILHFLYKNQSEWVKGNTIEDLNINLKKILKSKNFGIDYNQCIKDKNIEDFVLEDRIEGVKKYNVSATPTLIINGEKFEKSLTYKNLEKTLEKLL
;
A
#
# COMPACT_ATOMS: atom_id res chain seq x y z
N LYS A 1 -54.49 -4.44 -53.36
CA LYS A 1 -54.28 -4.85 -51.94
C LYS A 1 -52.79 -4.79 -51.65
N MET A 2 -52.34 -3.64 -51.13
CA MET A 2 -50.96 -3.39 -50.77
C MET A 2 -50.77 -3.90 -49.34
N LYS A 3 -49.85 -4.85 -49.18
CA LYS A 3 -49.40 -5.28 -47.85
C LYS A 3 -48.29 -4.35 -47.41
N ASN A 4 -48.57 -3.55 -46.39
CA ASN A 4 -47.59 -2.74 -45.70
C ASN A 4 -46.64 -3.67 -44.94
N ILE A 5 -45.41 -3.78 -45.41
CA ILE A 5 -44.32 -4.42 -44.62
C ILE A 5 -43.72 -3.32 -43.78
N LEU A 6 -44.14 -3.34 -42.51
CA LEU A 6 -43.57 -2.48 -41.48
C LEU A 6 -42.17 -3.05 -41.13
N PHE A 7 -41.14 -2.48 -41.71
CA PHE A 7 -39.74 -2.82 -41.39
C PHE A 7 -39.43 -2.12 -40.05
N THR A 8 -39.67 -2.85 -38.98
CA THR A 8 -39.27 -2.38 -37.63
C THR A 8 -37.74 -2.48 -37.57
N LEU A 9 -37.07 -1.35 -37.76
CA LEU A 9 -35.64 -1.20 -37.57
C LEU A 9 -35.36 -1.24 -36.06
N ILE A 10 -35.08 -2.43 -35.54
CA ILE A 10 -34.55 -2.59 -34.18
C ILE A 10 -33.09 -2.11 -34.25
N ILE A 11 -32.91 -0.82 -33.92
CA ILE A 11 -31.58 -0.30 -33.62
C ILE A 11 -31.18 -0.91 -32.25
N LEU A 12 -30.47 -2.02 -32.32
CA LEU A 12 -29.73 -2.52 -31.18
C LEU A 12 -28.64 -1.46 -30.87
N LEU A 13 -28.96 -0.57 -29.95
CA LEU A 13 -27.96 0.23 -29.25
C LEU A 13 -27.10 -0.74 -28.43
N LEU A 14 -26.09 -1.31 -29.09
CA LEU A 14 -24.95 -1.90 -28.42
C LEU A 14 -24.25 -0.77 -27.68
N SER A 15 -24.76 -0.47 -26.47
CA SER A 15 -24.01 0.25 -25.49
C SER A 15 -22.76 -0.60 -25.22
N HIS A 16 -21.69 -0.27 -25.93
CA HIS A 16 -20.35 -0.73 -25.56
C HIS A 16 -20.06 -0.08 -24.20
N ALA A 17 -20.53 -0.72 -23.14
CA ALA A 17 -19.93 -0.52 -21.83
C ALA A 17 -18.46 -0.91 -22.06
N SER A 18 -17.63 0.11 -22.24
CA SER A 18 -16.19 -0.05 -22.16
C SER A 18 -15.94 -0.54 -20.74
N LEU A 19 -15.91 -1.87 -20.54
CA LEU A 19 -15.27 -2.44 -19.38
C LEU A 19 -13.80 -2.08 -19.52
N GLY A 20 -13.44 -0.88 -19.09
CA GLY A 20 -12.07 -0.56 -18.79
C GLY A 20 -11.60 -1.67 -17.87
N ALA A 21 -10.62 -2.46 -18.30
CA ALA A 21 -10.03 -3.48 -17.46
C ALA A 21 -9.60 -2.78 -16.18
N GLU A 22 -10.35 -3.01 -15.12
CA GLU A 22 -10.06 -2.46 -13.79
C GLU A 22 -8.67 -2.95 -13.45
N LYS A 23 -7.70 -2.05 -13.46
CA LYS A 23 -6.31 -2.39 -13.19
C LYS A 23 -6.25 -2.81 -11.72
N ASN A 24 -6.26 -4.11 -11.49
CA ASN A 24 -6.26 -4.67 -10.15
C ASN A 24 -4.93 -4.31 -9.48
N VAL A 25 -4.96 -3.31 -8.59
CA VAL A 25 -3.80 -2.87 -7.82
C VAL A 25 -3.47 -3.96 -6.81
N LYS A 26 -2.25 -4.51 -6.89
CA LYS A 26 -1.85 -5.61 -6.02
C LYS A 26 -1.41 -5.11 -4.65
N ARG A 27 -1.69 -5.94 -3.63
CA ARG A 27 -1.17 -5.76 -2.28
C ARG A 27 0.35 -5.88 -2.28
N ILE A 28 0.99 -5.03 -1.50
CA ILE A 28 2.42 -5.14 -1.20
C ILE A 28 2.55 -6.00 0.06
N TYR A 29 3.23 -7.12 -0.04
CA TYR A 29 3.48 -8.01 1.10
C TYR A 29 4.79 -8.76 0.96
N GLU A 30 5.27 -9.32 2.06
CA GLU A 30 6.40 -10.23 2.14
C GLU A 30 6.03 -11.49 2.91
N GLY A 31 6.76 -12.57 2.65
CA GLY A 31 6.48 -13.89 3.19
C GLY A 31 5.63 -14.74 2.25
N LYS A 32 5.19 -15.90 2.74
CA LYS A 32 4.37 -16.83 1.97
C LYS A 32 2.89 -16.50 2.14
N GLU A 33 2.11 -16.68 1.08
CA GLU A 33 0.65 -16.41 1.11
C GLU A 33 -0.08 -17.29 2.14
N ASP A 34 0.37 -18.52 2.31
CA ASP A 34 -0.17 -19.53 3.21
C ASP A 34 0.50 -19.55 4.60
N SER A 35 1.22 -18.50 4.97
CA SER A 35 1.82 -18.39 6.30
C SER A 35 0.77 -18.46 7.41
N LYS A 36 1.09 -19.17 8.50
CA LYS A 36 0.19 -19.35 9.65
C LYS A 36 -0.23 -18.04 10.31
N ILE A 37 0.65 -17.04 10.26
CA ILE A 37 0.43 -15.73 10.86
C ILE A 37 0.40 -14.68 9.76
N THR A 38 -0.65 -13.85 9.75
CA THR A 38 -0.73 -12.65 8.91
C THR A 38 -0.62 -11.41 9.78
N ILE A 39 0.31 -10.52 9.44
CA ILE A 39 0.44 -9.20 10.03
C ILE A 39 0.06 -8.16 8.99
N LEU A 40 -0.97 -7.36 9.26
CA LEU A 40 -1.23 -6.14 8.51
C LEU A 40 -0.54 -4.99 9.25
N VAL A 41 0.31 -4.23 8.57
CA VAL A 41 0.92 -3.03 9.14
C VAL A 41 0.34 -1.80 8.46
N TYR A 42 -0.46 -1.03 9.19
CA TYR A 42 -0.98 0.27 8.75
C TYR A 42 0.07 1.34 8.98
N GLU A 43 0.54 1.95 7.89
CA GLU A 43 1.68 2.84 7.95
C GLU A 43 1.58 4.04 7.00
N SER A 44 2.38 5.07 7.29
CA SER A 44 2.50 6.28 6.48
C SER A 44 3.97 6.53 6.14
N LEU A 45 4.24 6.77 4.86
CA LEU A 45 5.60 6.96 4.37
C LEU A 45 6.28 8.26 4.88
N THR A 46 5.51 9.20 5.42
CA THR A 46 6.05 10.41 6.09
C THR A 46 6.20 10.24 7.61
N CYS A 47 5.68 9.15 8.19
CA CYS A 47 5.73 8.92 9.63
C CYS A 47 7.12 8.46 10.09
N SER A 48 7.75 9.20 11.00
CA SER A 48 9.06 8.86 11.58
C SER A 48 9.03 7.56 12.41
N HIS A 49 7.91 7.28 13.10
CA HIS A 49 7.74 6.02 13.85
C HIS A 49 7.63 4.82 12.92
N CYS A 50 7.08 4.99 11.71
CA CYS A 50 7.09 3.93 10.69
C CYS A 50 8.52 3.69 10.19
N ALA A 51 9.28 4.74 9.87
CA ALA A 51 10.70 4.58 9.51
C ALA A 51 11.50 3.88 10.61
N LYS A 52 11.21 4.19 11.89
CA LYS A 52 11.82 3.52 13.03
C LYS A 52 11.43 2.03 13.10
N PHE A 53 10.17 1.68 12.86
CA PHE A 53 9.75 0.27 12.74
C PHE A 53 10.56 -0.46 11.67
N HIS A 54 10.73 0.13 10.49
CA HIS A 54 11.50 -0.45 9.40
C HIS A 54 13.00 -0.57 9.66
N SER A 55 13.57 0.29 10.51
CA SER A 55 14.99 0.23 10.86
C SER A 55 15.32 -0.64 12.08
N GLU A 56 14.41 -0.73 13.07
CA GLU A 56 14.71 -1.35 14.36
C GLU A 56 13.96 -2.66 14.61
N VAL A 57 12.78 -2.87 14.02
CA VAL A 57 11.92 -4.03 14.30
C VAL A 57 11.84 -4.97 13.10
N TYR A 58 11.61 -4.41 11.93
CA TYR A 58 11.41 -5.18 10.70
C TYR A 58 12.60 -6.10 10.35
N PRO A 59 13.90 -5.73 10.48
CA PRO A 59 14.98 -6.60 10.11
C PRO A 59 14.98 -7.95 10.87
N ASP A 60 14.72 -7.91 12.16
CA ASP A 60 14.63 -9.12 12.99
C ASP A 60 13.33 -9.88 12.73
N LEU A 61 12.20 -9.19 12.54
CA LEU A 61 10.93 -9.79 12.13
C LEU A 61 11.09 -10.52 10.78
N LYS A 62 11.76 -9.90 9.83
CA LYS A 62 12.04 -10.52 8.52
C LYS A 62 12.85 -11.79 8.67
N LYS A 63 14.03 -11.69 9.30
CA LYS A 63 14.98 -12.79 9.47
C LYS A 63 14.37 -13.98 10.23
N ASN A 64 13.64 -13.70 11.31
CA ASN A 64 13.23 -14.75 12.25
C ASN A 64 11.83 -15.32 11.95
N PHE A 65 10.97 -14.62 11.21
CA PHE A 65 9.60 -15.07 10.98
C PHE A 65 9.19 -15.05 9.50
N ILE A 66 9.46 -13.97 8.77
CA ILE A 66 9.01 -13.84 7.37
C ILE A 66 9.80 -14.78 6.47
N ASP A 67 11.14 -14.72 6.52
CA ASP A 67 12.02 -15.57 5.68
C ASP A 67 11.90 -17.06 6.03
N LYS A 68 11.48 -17.38 7.26
CA LYS A 68 11.16 -18.75 7.68
C LYS A 68 9.78 -19.23 7.25
N GLY A 69 8.95 -18.33 6.68
CA GLY A 69 7.62 -18.66 6.20
C GLY A 69 6.55 -18.77 7.29
N TYR A 70 6.83 -18.29 8.50
CA TYR A 70 5.87 -18.27 9.59
C TYR A 70 4.90 -17.10 9.51
N VAL A 71 5.36 -15.98 8.96
CA VAL A 71 4.62 -14.72 8.87
C VAL A 71 4.52 -14.25 7.44
N LYS A 72 3.31 -13.84 7.03
CA LYS A 72 3.04 -12.94 5.92
C LYS A 72 2.90 -11.53 6.48
N LEU A 73 3.75 -10.60 6.08
CA LEU A 73 3.65 -9.19 6.42
C LEU A 73 3.04 -8.44 5.24
N GLU A 74 1.86 -7.87 5.41
CA GLU A 74 1.15 -7.09 4.40
C GLU A 74 1.14 -5.61 4.77
N TYR A 75 1.63 -4.79 3.85
CA TYR A 75 1.70 -3.33 4.02
C TYR A 75 0.37 -2.69 3.64
N ARG A 76 -0.22 -1.96 4.59
CA ARG A 76 -1.49 -1.27 4.45
C ARG A 76 -1.29 0.24 4.49
N ASN A 77 -1.85 0.92 3.53
CA ASN A 77 -1.67 2.36 3.38
C ASN A 77 -2.52 3.13 4.41
N PHE A 78 -1.86 3.97 5.19
CA PHE A 78 -2.53 4.91 6.10
C PHE A 78 -1.87 6.29 6.01
N PRO A 79 -1.95 6.96 4.84
CA PRO A 79 -1.27 8.23 4.62
C PRO A 79 -1.79 9.29 5.59
N LEU A 80 -0.88 9.99 6.27
CA LEU A 80 -1.18 11.06 7.21
C LEU A 80 -1.25 12.43 6.55
N ASP A 81 -0.67 12.55 5.36
CA ASP A 81 -0.63 13.77 4.55
C ASP A 81 -0.58 13.45 3.04
N LEU A 82 -0.66 14.48 2.22
CA LEU A 82 -0.66 14.35 0.77
C LEU A 82 0.67 13.83 0.20
N ALA A 83 1.81 14.13 0.85
CA ALA A 83 3.09 13.60 0.40
C ALA A 83 3.20 12.09 0.65
N ALA A 84 2.74 11.60 1.83
CA ALA A 84 2.61 10.18 2.11
C ALA A 84 1.65 9.49 1.14
N PHE A 85 0.54 10.14 0.80
CA PHE A 85 -0.42 9.64 -0.18
C PHE A 85 0.21 9.45 -1.56
N ASN A 86 0.94 10.44 -2.05
CA ASN A 86 1.65 10.35 -3.33
C ASN A 86 2.77 9.31 -3.30
N ALA A 87 3.48 9.19 -2.17
CA ALA A 87 4.51 8.16 -1.98
C ALA A 87 3.91 6.74 -1.99
N ALA A 88 2.76 6.53 -1.34
CA ALA A 88 2.02 5.28 -1.37
C ALA A 88 1.58 4.93 -2.81
N LYS A 89 1.04 5.90 -3.55
CA LYS A 89 0.68 5.71 -4.96
C LYS A 89 1.89 5.29 -5.81
N ALA A 90 3.04 5.91 -5.58
CA ALA A 90 4.28 5.54 -6.28
C ALA A 90 4.72 4.09 -5.96
N ALA A 91 4.57 3.63 -4.71
CA ALA A 91 4.89 2.26 -4.32
C ALA A 91 3.99 1.22 -5.00
N HIS A 92 2.72 1.56 -5.27
CA HIS A 92 1.76 0.68 -5.95
C HIS A 92 1.79 0.77 -7.48
N CYS A 93 2.61 1.64 -8.06
CA CYS A 93 2.63 1.88 -9.49
C CYS A 93 3.07 0.67 -10.32
N LYS A 94 4.00 -0.11 -9.78
CA LYS A 94 4.47 -1.38 -10.34
C LYS A 94 4.48 -2.43 -9.23
N SER A 95 3.62 -3.42 -9.35
CA SER A 95 3.44 -4.44 -8.32
C SER A 95 4.73 -5.19 -7.96
N GLU A 96 5.60 -5.46 -8.96
CA GLU A 96 6.86 -6.18 -8.75
C GLU A 96 7.91 -5.39 -7.96
N ASN A 97 7.78 -4.08 -7.91
CA ASN A 97 8.75 -3.20 -7.26
C ASN A 97 8.21 -2.58 -5.95
N GLY A 98 6.97 -2.88 -5.57
CA GLY A 98 6.30 -2.21 -4.45
C GLY A 98 7.06 -2.33 -3.14
N VAL A 99 7.51 -3.52 -2.77
CA VAL A 99 8.32 -3.77 -1.56
C VAL A 99 9.64 -2.98 -1.62
N ALA A 100 10.33 -3.03 -2.77
CA ALA A 100 11.62 -2.34 -2.93
C ALA A 100 11.48 -0.82 -2.84
N ILE A 101 10.40 -0.24 -3.43
CA ILE A 101 10.12 1.19 -3.35
C ILE A 101 9.80 1.59 -1.90
N LEU A 102 8.95 0.82 -1.23
CA LEU A 102 8.54 1.08 0.15
C LEU A 102 9.75 1.14 1.08
N HIS A 103 10.57 0.09 1.10
CA HIS A 103 11.79 0.07 1.93
C HIS A 103 12.80 1.14 1.56
N PHE A 104 12.95 1.45 0.26
CA PHE A 104 13.81 2.52 -0.19
C PHE A 104 13.34 3.88 0.34
N LEU A 105 12.04 4.15 0.30
CA LEU A 105 11.47 5.40 0.80
C LEU A 105 11.61 5.53 2.32
N TYR A 106 11.43 4.46 3.10
CA TYR A 106 11.67 4.51 4.55
C TYR A 106 13.15 4.69 4.89
N LYS A 107 14.03 3.97 4.22
CA LYS A 107 15.48 4.10 4.43
C LYS A 107 16.00 5.50 4.18
N ASN A 108 15.40 6.21 3.24
CA ASN A 108 15.83 7.55 2.84
C ASN A 108 14.79 8.62 3.24
N GLN A 109 13.96 8.35 4.24
CA GLN A 109 12.86 9.24 4.61
C GLN A 109 13.34 10.67 4.92
N SER A 110 14.45 10.83 5.64
CA SER A 110 15.01 12.13 5.98
C SER A 110 15.49 12.96 4.78
N GLU A 111 15.68 12.32 3.63
CA GLU A 111 16.10 13.01 2.42
C GLU A 111 14.94 13.58 1.61
N TRP A 112 13.79 12.86 1.59
CA TRP A 112 12.66 13.31 0.81
C TRP A 112 11.55 13.95 1.65
N VAL A 113 11.41 13.60 2.92
CA VAL A 113 10.52 14.29 3.88
C VAL A 113 11.26 15.52 4.43
N LYS A 114 11.58 16.45 3.54
CA LYS A 114 12.36 17.64 3.85
C LYS A 114 11.82 18.85 3.10
N GLY A 115 11.59 19.92 3.82
CA GLY A 115 11.03 21.17 3.29
C GLY A 115 9.92 21.69 4.19
N ASN A 116 9.29 22.79 3.78
CA ASN A 116 8.26 23.48 4.55
C ASN A 116 6.86 23.30 3.95
N THR A 117 6.79 22.78 2.74
CA THR A 117 5.53 22.62 1.99
C THR A 117 5.38 21.21 1.45
N ILE A 118 4.14 20.81 1.18
CA ILE A 118 3.84 19.53 0.51
C ILE A 118 4.51 19.47 -0.88
N GLU A 119 4.62 20.61 -1.56
CA GLU A 119 5.27 20.69 -2.86
C GLU A 119 6.77 20.36 -2.75
N ASP A 120 7.46 20.88 -1.73
CA ASP A 120 8.87 20.53 -1.48
C ASP A 120 9.04 19.01 -1.31
N LEU A 121 8.16 18.38 -0.53
CA LEU A 121 8.18 16.94 -0.30
C LEU A 121 7.94 16.17 -1.60
N ASN A 122 7.00 16.60 -2.42
CA ASN A 122 6.69 15.95 -3.71
C ASN A 122 7.85 16.08 -4.70
N ILE A 123 8.52 17.23 -4.75
CA ILE A 123 9.71 17.45 -5.58
C ILE A 123 10.84 16.49 -5.13
N ASN A 124 11.09 16.41 -3.84
CA ASN A 124 12.11 15.53 -3.28
C ASN A 124 11.76 14.05 -3.51
N LEU A 125 10.51 13.65 -3.30
CA LEU A 125 10.02 12.31 -3.58
C LEU A 125 10.26 11.90 -5.04
N LYS A 126 9.87 12.75 -5.98
CA LYS A 126 10.10 12.53 -7.40
C LYS A 126 11.59 12.39 -7.73
N LYS A 127 12.43 13.26 -7.15
CA LYS A 127 13.89 13.25 -7.34
C LYS A 127 14.51 11.96 -6.83
N ILE A 128 14.16 11.52 -5.61
CA ILE A 128 14.75 10.32 -5.02
C ILE A 128 14.29 9.04 -5.73
N LEU A 129 13.04 8.94 -6.14
CA LEU A 129 12.53 7.81 -6.92
C LEU A 129 13.21 7.71 -8.29
N LYS A 130 13.48 8.86 -8.94
CA LYS A 130 14.22 8.91 -10.21
C LYS A 130 15.66 8.46 -10.04
N SER A 131 16.33 8.78 -8.93
CA SER A 131 17.74 8.43 -8.69
C SER A 131 17.98 6.92 -8.63
N LYS A 132 16.99 6.14 -8.20
CA LYS A 132 17.09 4.67 -8.06
C LYS A 132 16.57 3.89 -9.28
N ASN A 133 15.92 4.57 -10.22
CA ASN A 133 15.37 3.99 -11.45
C ASN A 133 14.52 2.72 -11.23
N PHE A 134 13.42 2.85 -10.51
CA PHE A 134 12.44 1.75 -10.33
C PHE A 134 11.61 1.46 -11.59
N GLY A 135 11.85 2.15 -12.69
CA GLY A 135 11.12 1.99 -13.95
C GLY A 135 9.64 2.41 -13.84
N ILE A 136 9.34 3.38 -12.97
CA ILE A 136 8.00 3.97 -12.83
C ILE A 136 7.96 5.37 -13.43
N ASP A 137 6.82 5.75 -14.00
CA ASP A 137 6.51 7.15 -14.31
C ASP A 137 5.75 7.76 -13.13
N TYR A 138 6.45 8.52 -12.31
CA TYR A 138 5.88 9.15 -11.12
C TYR A 138 4.64 9.99 -11.43
N ASN A 139 4.67 10.78 -12.51
CA ASN A 139 3.55 11.67 -12.85
C ASN A 139 2.31 10.88 -13.26
N GLN A 140 2.49 9.74 -13.92
CA GLN A 140 1.41 8.84 -14.28
C GLN A 140 0.87 8.12 -13.04
N CYS A 141 1.76 7.63 -12.17
CA CYS A 141 1.38 6.91 -10.94
C CYS A 141 0.49 7.74 -10.02
N ILE A 142 0.86 9.01 -9.78
CA ILE A 142 0.08 9.88 -8.87
C ILE A 142 -1.26 10.34 -9.46
N LYS A 143 -1.50 10.13 -10.76
CA LYS A 143 -2.77 10.44 -11.44
C LYS A 143 -3.64 9.20 -11.65
N ASP A 144 -3.12 8.00 -11.37
CA ASP A 144 -3.86 6.75 -11.54
C ASP A 144 -4.96 6.65 -10.48
N LYS A 145 -6.21 6.70 -10.93
CA LYS A 145 -7.39 6.72 -10.06
C LYS A 145 -7.58 5.38 -9.34
N ASN A 146 -7.25 4.25 -9.97
CA ASN A 146 -7.38 2.95 -9.34
C ASN A 146 -6.40 2.81 -8.17
N ILE A 147 -5.16 3.31 -8.33
CA ILE A 147 -4.18 3.34 -7.23
C ILE A 147 -4.64 4.30 -6.12
N GLU A 148 -5.20 5.45 -6.50
CA GLU A 148 -5.74 6.42 -5.55
C GLU A 148 -6.83 5.81 -4.69
N ASP A 149 -7.83 5.20 -5.30
CA ASP A 149 -8.95 4.58 -4.60
C ASP A 149 -8.46 3.44 -3.71
N PHE A 150 -7.55 2.59 -4.21
CA PHE A 150 -6.94 1.51 -3.44
C PHE A 150 -6.23 2.00 -2.17
N VAL A 151 -5.45 3.09 -2.26
CA VAL A 151 -4.76 3.66 -1.09
C VAL A 151 -5.75 4.26 -0.09
N LEU A 152 -6.82 4.90 -0.57
CA LEU A 152 -7.88 5.45 0.28
C LEU A 152 -8.71 4.36 0.96
N GLU A 153 -9.02 3.28 0.24
CA GLU A 153 -9.75 2.13 0.79
C GLU A 153 -9.00 1.49 1.95
N ASP A 154 -7.69 1.33 1.87
CA ASP A 154 -6.87 0.83 2.97
C ASP A 154 -7.03 1.68 4.22
N ARG A 155 -6.94 3.01 4.07
CA ARG A 155 -7.12 3.93 5.19
C ARG A 155 -8.52 3.83 5.79
N ILE A 156 -9.54 3.75 4.94
CA ILE A 156 -10.94 3.64 5.37
C ILE A 156 -11.16 2.31 6.10
N GLU A 157 -10.64 1.20 5.57
CA GLU A 157 -10.71 -0.11 6.23
C GLU A 157 -10.02 -0.08 7.60
N GLY A 158 -8.81 0.48 7.67
CA GLY A 158 -8.07 0.59 8.91
C GLY A 158 -8.86 1.32 10.01
N VAL A 159 -9.47 2.46 9.66
CA VAL A 159 -10.31 3.22 10.61
C VAL A 159 -11.55 2.44 11.01
N LYS A 160 -12.32 1.93 10.03
CA LYS A 160 -13.64 1.33 10.29
C LYS A 160 -13.55 -0.04 10.97
N LYS A 161 -12.61 -0.87 10.55
CA LYS A 161 -12.53 -2.26 10.98
C LYS A 161 -11.64 -2.47 12.20
N TYR A 162 -10.54 -1.72 12.28
CA TYR A 162 -9.50 -1.94 13.28
C TYR A 162 -9.26 -0.75 14.20
N ASN A 163 -10.06 0.31 14.08
CA ASN A 163 -9.88 1.52 14.91
C ASN A 163 -8.46 2.10 14.83
N VAL A 164 -7.85 2.04 13.63
CA VAL A 164 -6.53 2.63 13.41
C VAL A 164 -6.62 4.14 13.51
N SER A 165 -5.87 4.73 14.43
CA SER A 165 -5.82 6.19 14.68
C SER A 165 -4.40 6.75 14.64
N ALA A 166 -3.39 5.87 14.60
CA ALA A 166 -1.97 6.23 14.56
C ALA A 166 -1.19 5.23 13.72
N THR A 167 0.03 5.61 13.33
CA THR A 167 0.95 4.76 12.57
C THR A 167 2.31 4.66 13.25
N PRO A 168 2.99 3.50 13.18
CA PRO A 168 2.47 2.25 12.65
C PRO A 168 1.47 1.58 13.59
N THR A 169 0.45 0.91 13.05
CA THR A 169 -0.45 0.02 13.80
C THR A 169 -0.40 -1.38 13.17
N LEU A 170 -0.15 -2.40 14.00
CA LEU A 170 -0.11 -3.79 13.56
C LEU A 170 -1.41 -4.50 13.93
N ILE A 171 -1.92 -5.29 12.97
CA ILE A 171 -3.04 -6.21 13.16
C ILE A 171 -2.50 -7.62 12.92
N ILE A 172 -2.52 -8.46 13.93
CA ILE A 172 -1.98 -9.83 13.90
C ILE A 172 -3.14 -10.81 13.92
N ASN A 173 -3.34 -11.57 12.85
CA ASN A 173 -4.46 -12.50 12.69
C ASN A 173 -5.84 -11.87 13.00
N GLY A 174 -6.02 -10.60 12.63
CA GLY A 174 -7.25 -9.84 12.85
C GLY A 174 -7.33 -9.08 14.17
N GLU A 175 -6.40 -9.28 15.09
CA GLU A 175 -6.37 -8.63 16.40
C GLU A 175 -5.31 -7.50 16.43
N LYS A 176 -5.70 -6.36 17.00
CA LYS A 176 -4.80 -5.22 17.12
C LYS A 176 -3.71 -5.49 18.17
N PHE A 177 -2.46 -5.23 17.79
CA PHE A 177 -1.31 -5.35 18.69
C PHE A 177 -1.21 -4.10 19.59
N GLU A 178 -1.57 -4.25 20.86
CA GLU A 178 -1.71 -3.14 21.82
C GLU A 178 -0.44 -2.88 22.65
N LYS A 179 0.60 -3.72 22.52
CA LYS A 179 1.84 -3.55 23.30
C LYS A 179 2.76 -2.51 22.63
N SER A 180 3.73 -1.99 23.37
CA SER A 180 4.80 -1.18 22.81
C SER A 180 5.46 -1.92 21.65
N LEU A 181 5.57 -1.28 20.50
CA LEU A 181 6.09 -1.86 19.27
C LEU A 181 7.62 -1.95 19.34
N THR A 182 8.08 -3.02 19.96
CA THR A 182 9.47 -3.45 20.00
C THR A 182 9.58 -4.86 19.44
N TYR A 183 10.74 -5.24 18.91
CA TYR A 183 10.94 -6.59 18.41
C TYR A 183 10.66 -7.64 19.51
N LYS A 184 11.17 -7.44 20.74
CA LYS A 184 10.95 -8.33 21.87
C LYS A 184 9.46 -8.60 22.19
N ASN A 185 8.63 -7.57 22.16
CA ASN A 185 7.20 -7.72 22.43
C ASN A 185 6.48 -8.41 21.27
N LEU A 186 6.90 -8.10 20.04
CA LEU A 186 6.35 -8.71 18.83
C LEU A 186 6.75 -10.19 18.77
N GLU A 187 8.02 -10.54 18.92
CA GLU A 187 8.54 -11.90 18.98
C GLU A 187 7.77 -12.76 19.98
N LYS A 188 7.67 -12.31 21.25
CA LYS A 188 6.92 -13.03 22.28
C LYS A 188 5.45 -13.24 21.94
N THR A 189 4.87 -12.36 21.11
CA THR A 189 3.47 -12.52 20.68
C THR A 189 3.38 -13.53 19.53
N LEU A 190 4.29 -13.46 18.57
CA LEU A 190 4.32 -14.36 17.42
C LEU A 190 4.66 -15.80 17.80
N GLU A 191 5.61 -16.01 18.74
CA GLU A 191 5.95 -17.34 19.27
C GLU A 191 4.76 -18.07 19.90
N LYS A 192 3.82 -17.35 20.50
CA LYS A 192 2.60 -17.95 21.07
C LYS A 192 1.59 -18.39 20.02
N LEU A 193 1.74 -17.89 18.77
CA LEU A 193 0.84 -18.20 17.67
C LEU A 193 1.39 -19.33 16.76
N LEU A 194 2.66 -19.69 16.94
CA LEU A 194 3.30 -20.81 16.24
C LEU A 194 2.95 -22.15 16.88
#